data_90afd3e4d8d6461c02eb34cff7eda9bc
#
_entry.id   90afd3e4d8d6461c02eb34cff7eda9bc
#
_cell.length_a   1.000
_cell.length_b   1.000
_cell.length_c   1.000
_cell.angle_alpha   90.00
_cell.angle_beta   90.00
_cell.angle_gamma   90.00
#
_symmetry.space_group_name_H-M   'P 1'
#
loop_
_entity.id
_entity.type
_entity.pdbx_description
1 polymer ?
#
loop_
_entity_poly.entity_id
_entity_poly.type
_entity_poly.pdbx_seq_one_letter_code
_entity_poly.pdbx_strand_id
1 'polypeptide(L)'
;MHKLIAISGSPGTGKSTLATLLVKKLNAERLDLQDYYKEISTAYNKQKKCYDIDIKKVEGLVRAKKKKHELVIIDSHVAHLLPKSLINLCIVLTSSNLKTLEKRLKERKYNKAKIRENLDAEIFQVCLMEAKENGHKVITFDTSKRMTQKELLQIITKNL
;
A
#
# COMPACT_ATOMS: atom_id res chain seq x y z
N MET A 1 -7.18 -1.80 21.83
CA MET A 1 -6.83 -0.63 21.02
C MET A 1 -6.81 -1.06 19.55
N HIS A 2 -7.67 -0.49 18.73
CA HIS A 2 -7.80 -0.90 17.34
C HIS A 2 -6.66 -0.33 16.48
N LYS A 3 -5.91 -1.20 15.79
CA LYS A 3 -4.71 -0.86 15.03
C LYS A 3 -4.96 -0.86 13.53
N LEU A 4 -4.19 -0.04 12.80
CA LEU A 4 -4.14 -0.03 11.34
C LEU A 4 -2.71 -0.19 10.84
N ILE A 5 -2.51 -1.18 9.97
CA ILE A 5 -1.32 -1.29 9.15
C ILE A 5 -1.65 -0.79 7.74
N ALA A 6 -0.92 0.21 7.28
CA ALA A 6 -0.98 0.65 5.89
C ALA A 6 0.16 0.03 5.09
N ILE A 7 -0.16 -0.64 3.98
CA ILE A 7 0.83 -1.18 3.05
C ILE A 7 0.78 -0.34 1.78
N SER A 8 1.87 0.36 1.50
CA SER A 8 2.00 1.24 0.36
C SER A 8 3.20 0.85 -0.52
N GLY A 9 3.32 1.49 -1.66
CA GLY A 9 4.36 1.23 -2.65
C GLY A 9 3.81 1.33 -4.06
N SER A 10 4.71 1.41 -5.02
CA SER A 10 4.35 1.45 -6.45
C SER A 10 3.56 0.22 -6.89
N PRO A 11 2.74 0.29 -7.95
CA PRO A 11 2.13 -0.89 -8.54
C PRO A 11 3.17 -1.95 -8.89
N GLY A 12 2.85 -3.23 -8.67
CA GLY A 12 3.76 -4.34 -8.99
C GLY A 12 4.79 -4.68 -7.91
N THR A 13 4.84 -3.96 -6.79
CA THR A 13 5.78 -4.22 -5.67
C THR A 13 5.34 -5.34 -4.71
N GLY A 14 4.15 -5.92 -4.88
CA GLY A 14 3.71 -7.07 -4.07
C GLY A 14 2.86 -6.71 -2.84
N LYS A 15 2.25 -5.53 -2.79
CA LYS A 15 1.38 -5.10 -1.69
C LYS A 15 0.29 -6.10 -1.34
N SER A 16 -0.47 -6.54 -2.33
CA SER A 16 -1.59 -7.49 -2.12
C SER A 16 -1.11 -8.86 -1.63
N THR A 17 0.06 -9.31 -2.06
CA THR A 17 0.67 -10.55 -1.59
C THR A 17 1.02 -10.44 -0.10
N LEU A 18 1.63 -9.33 0.31
CA LEU A 18 1.95 -9.07 1.71
C LEU A 18 0.68 -8.92 2.54
N ALA A 19 -0.32 -8.17 2.06
CA ALA A 19 -1.59 -7.99 2.75
C ALA A 19 -2.27 -9.34 3.03
N THR A 20 -2.35 -10.22 2.03
CA THR A 20 -2.93 -11.56 2.16
C THR A 20 -2.19 -12.39 3.21
N LEU A 21 -0.86 -12.35 3.21
CA LEU A 21 -0.04 -13.04 4.21
C LEU A 21 -0.34 -12.52 5.63
N LEU A 22 -0.32 -11.21 5.82
CA LEU A 22 -0.51 -10.59 7.12
C LEU A 22 -1.93 -10.80 7.67
N VAL A 23 -2.95 -10.69 6.82
CA VAL A 23 -4.35 -10.97 7.19
C VAL A 23 -4.45 -12.37 7.78
N LYS A 24 -3.88 -13.37 7.10
CA LYS A 24 -3.91 -14.77 7.56
C LYS A 24 -3.10 -14.98 8.85
N LYS A 25 -1.91 -14.38 8.94
CA LYS A 25 -0.98 -14.61 10.06
C LYS A 25 -1.32 -13.83 11.32
N LEU A 26 -1.92 -12.65 11.18
CA LEU A 26 -2.27 -11.77 12.28
C LEU A 26 -3.77 -11.76 12.60
N ASN A 27 -4.56 -12.58 11.92
CA ASN A 27 -6.03 -12.61 12.05
C ASN A 27 -6.64 -11.20 11.92
N ALA A 28 -6.27 -10.49 10.87
CA ALA A 28 -6.65 -9.11 10.62
C ALA A 28 -7.78 -9.00 9.59
N GLU A 29 -8.52 -7.90 9.63
CA GLU A 29 -9.46 -7.54 8.55
C GLU A 29 -8.72 -6.83 7.42
N ARG A 30 -8.94 -7.27 6.18
CA ARG A 30 -8.41 -6.58 5.00
C ARG A 30 -9.39 -5.52 4.50
N LEU A 31 -8.87 -4.36 4.22
CA LEU A 31 -9.57 -3.30 3.50
C LEU A 31 -8.92 -3.13 2.12
N ASP A 32 -9.52 -3.77 1.11
CA ASP A 32 -9.13 -3.60 -0.28
C ASP A 32 -9.92 -2.44 -0.88
N LEU A 33 -9.24 -1.36 -1.26
CA LEU A 33 -9.91 -0.18 -1.80
C LEU A 33 -10.56 -0.42 -3.16
N GLN A 34 -10.18 -1.48 -3.88
CA GLN A 34 -10.81 -1.82 -5.15
C GLN A 34 -12.30 -2.13 -5.00
N ASP A 35 -12.69 -2.74 -3.88
CA ASP A 35 -14.06 -3.07 -3.56
C ASP A 35 -14.95 -1.83 -3.34
N TYR A 36 -14.31 -0.67 -3.09
CA TYR A 36 -14.97 0.57 -2.71
C TYR A 36 -14.78 1.71 -3.72
N TYR A 37 -14.20 1.45 -4.89
CA TYR A 37 -13.89 2.52 -5.85
C TYR A 37 -15.08 3.40 -6.22
N LYS A 38 -16.28 2.84 -6.32
CA LYS A 38 -17.50 3.62 -6.60
C LYS A 38 -17.83 4.62 -5.48
N GLU A 39 -17.50 4.29 -4.24
CA GLU A 39 -17.80 5.10 -3.06
C GLU A 39 -16.73 6.16 -2.79
N ILE A 40 -15.46 5.82 -3.03
CA ILE A 40 -14.30 6.63 -2.65
C ILE A 40 -13.70 7.44 -3.80
N SER A 41 -14.07 7.16 -5.05
CA SER A 41 -13.55 7.93 -6.18
C SER A 41 -14.33 9.24 -6.39
N THR A 42 -13.62 10.26 -6.85
CA THR A 42 -14.22 11.52 -7.30
C THR A 42 -14.51 11.50 -8.79
N ALA A 43 -13.59 10.91 -9.58
CA ALA A 43 -13.72 10.81 -11.03
C ALA A 43 -12.89 9.62 -11.56
N TYR A 44 -13.21 9.16 -12.77
CA TYR A 44 -12.39 8.26 -13.53
C TYR A 44 -11.49 9.03 -14.51
N ASN A 45 -10.20 8.97 -14.31
CA ASN A 45 -9.23 9.60 -15.20
C ASN A 45 -9.00 8.72 -16.43
N LYS A 46 -9.58 9.10 -17.57
CA LYS A 46 -9.48 8.34 -18.83
C LYS A 46 -8.05 8.25 -19.36
N GLN A 47 -7.23 9.28 -19.18
CA GLN A 47 -5.84 9.30 -19.65
C GLN A 47 -4.96 8.34 -18.85
N LYS A 48 -5.09 8.37 -17.52
CA LYS A 48 -4.35 7.49 -16.60
C LYS A 48 -4.99 6.10 -16.45
N LYS A 49 -6.19 5.91 -16.95
CA LYS A 49 -7.00 4.69 -16.77
C LYS A 49 -7.06 4.24 -15.30
N CYS A 50 -7.32 5.19 -14.41
CA CYS A 50 -7.46 4.95 -12.97
C CYS A 50 -8.50 5.90 -12.37
N TYR A 51 -8.94 5.57 -11.15
CA TYR A 51 -9.82 6.42 -10.36
C TYR A 51 -9.00 7.42 -9.54
N ASP A 52 -9.46 8.67 -9.52
CA ASP A 52 -8.98 9.66 -8.56
C ASP A 52 -9.67 9.41 -7.22
N ILE A 53 -8.89 9.08 -6.19
CA ILE A 53 -9.37 8.63 -4.88
C ILE A 53 -9.47 9.82 -3.94
N ASP A 54 -10.62 9.95 -3.28
CA ASP A 54 -10.83 10.92 -2.20
C ASP A 54 -10.33 10.33 -0.86
N ILE A 55 -9.20 10.82 -0.38
CA ILE A 55 -8.58 10.36 0.86
C ILE A 55 -9.49 10.54 2.08
N LYS A 56 -10.35 11.57 2.14
CA LYS A 56 -11.31 11.76 3.24
C LYS A 56 -12.35 10.65 3.27
N LYS A 57 -12.80 10.18 2.12
CA LYS A 57 -13.71 9.04 2.04
C LYS A 57 -13.03 7.74 2.48
N VAL A 58 -11.76 7.53 2.07
CA VAL A 58 -10.96 6.39 2.55
C VAL A 58 -10.78 6.45 4.06
N GLU A 59 -10.52 7.63 4.62
CA GLU A 59 -10.44 7.83 6.08
C GLU A 59 -11.73 7.40 6.78
N GLY A 60 -12.89 7.78 6.24
CA GLY A 60 -14.20 7.35 6.75
C GLY A 60 -14.36 5.84 6.78
N LEU A 61 -13.99 5.14 5.69
CA LEU A 61 -14.00 3.68 5.62
C LEU A 61 -13.08 3.05 6.66
N VAL A 62 -11.85 3.54 6.77
CA VAL A 62 -10.87 3.05 7.74
C VAL A 62 -11.39 3.19 9.17
N ARG A 63 -11.97 4.34 9.52
CA ARG A 63 -12.55 4.57 10.85
C ARG A 63 -13.71 3.62 11.15
N ALA A 64 -14.57 3.36 10.16
CA ALA A 64 -15.68 2.40 10.29
C ALA A 64 -15.16 0.96 10.49
N LYS A 65 -14.16 0.53 9.73
CA LYS A 65 -13.54 -0.79 9.87
C LYS A 65 -12.81 -0.94 11.22
N LYS A 66 -12.04 0.05 11.64
CA LYS A 66 -11.34 0.05 12.94
C LYS A 66 -12.31 -0.07 14.14
N LYS A 67 -13.54 0.42 14.04
CA LYS A 67 -14.53 0.25 15.12
C LYS A 67 -14.96 -1.20 15.32
N LYS A 68 -14.88 -2.03 14.28
CA LYS A 68 -15.39 -3.41 14.27
C LYS A 68 -14.29 -4.46 14.42
N HIS A 69 -13.02 -4.11 14.15
CA HIS A 69 -11.92 -5.06 14.10
C HIS A 69 -10.71 -4.53 14.86
N GLU A 70 -10.05 -5.39 15.61
CA GLU A 70 -8.86 -5.03 16.41
C GLU A 70 -7.67 -4.65 15.55
N LEU A 71 -7.52 -5.31 14.40
CA LEU A 71 -6.46 -5.05 13.44
C LEU A 71 -7.05 -4.97 12.04
N VAL A 72 -6.79 -3.85 11.37
CA VAL A 72 -7.14 -3.62 9.96
C VAL A 72 -5.86 -3.48 9.14
N ILE A 73 -5.85 -4.06 7.97
CA ILE A 73 -4.77 -3.93 6.98
C ILE A 73 -5.35 -3.30 5.73
N ILE A 74 -4.82 -2.16 5.33
CA ILE A 74 -5.14 -1.50 4.06
C ILE A 74 -3.94 -1.60 3.13
N ASP A 75 -4.15 -2.09 1.91
CA ASP A 75 -3.14 -2.12 0.87
C ASP A 75 -3.55 -1.27 -0.32
N SER A 76 -2.83 -0.19 -0.53
CA SER A 76 -3.07 0.72 -1.65
C SER A 76 -1.85 1.61 -1.89
N HIS A 77 -1.68 2.04 -3.14
CA HIS A 77 -0.65 3.03 -3.50
C HIS A 77 -0.89 4.42 -2.86
N VAL A 78 -2.07 4.65 -2.27
CA VAL A 78 -2.43 5.90 -1.56
C VAL A 78 -2.57 5.71 -0.05
N ALA A 79 -2.34 4.52 0.49
CA ALA A 79 -2.54 4.23 1.91
C ALA A 79 -1.69 5.13 2.83
N HIS A 80 -0.48 5.50 2.41
CA HIS A 80 0.41 6.40 3.14
C HIS A 80 -0.06 7.87 3.18
N LEU A 81 -1.07 8.23 2.40
CA LEU A 81 -1.66 9.58 2.41
C LEU A 81 -2.71 9.76 3.53
N LEU A 82 -3.10 8.68 4.20
CA LEU A 82 -3.99 8.75 5.35
C LEU A 82 -3.34 9.51 6.52
N PRO A 83 -4.14 10.18 7.37
CA PRO A 83 -3.61 10.90 8.52
C PRO A 83 -2.77 10.01 9.44
N LYS A 84 -1.66 10.55 9.96
CA LYS A 84 -0.77 9.87 10.92
C LYS A 84 -1.52 9.28 12.12
N SER A 85 -2.53 9.97 12.60
CA SER A 85 -3.33 9.54 13.76
C SER A 85 -4.11 8.24 13.54
N LEU A 86 -4.29 7.82 12.30
CA LEU A 86 -4.99 6.57 11.97
C LEU A 86 -4.05 5.38 11.82
N ILE A 87 -2.83 5.62 11.33
CA ILE A 87 -1.87 4.57 10.96
C ILE A 87 -0.96 4.26 12.14
N ASN A 88 -0.97 3.02 12.62
CA ASN A 88 -0.04 2.55 13.64
C ASN A 88 1.31 2.14 13.06
N LEU A 89 1.30 1.57 11.86
CA LEU A 89 2.49 1.18 11.12
C LEU A 89 2.26 1.35 9.62
N CYS A 90 3.17 2.05 8.95
CA CYS A 90 3.20 2.16 7.50
C CYS A 90 4.31 1.28 6.95
N ILE A 91 3.94 0.30 6.14
CA ILE A 91 4.88 -0.58 5.44
C ILE A 91 4.98 -0.09 4.01
N VAL A 92 6.16 0.32 3.59
CA VAL A 92 6.40 0.72 2.19
C VAL A 92 7.21 -0.36 1.50
N LEU A 93 6.61 -0.97 0.47
CA LEU A 93 7.29 -1.94 -0.38
C LEU A 93 8.02 -1.22 -1.51
N THR A 94 9.27 -1.57 -1.69
CA THR A 94 10.14 -1.07 -2.76
C THR A 94 10.62 -2.21 -3.64
N SER A 95 11.16 -1.89 -4.81
CA SER A 95 11.79 -2.86 -5.70
C SER A 95 13.06 -2.27 -6.30
N SER A 96 14.21 -2.74 -5.87
CA SER A 96 15.50 -2.32 -6.43
C SER A 96 15.76 -2.92 -7.81
N ASN A 97 15.08 -4.00 -8.17
CA ASN A 97 15.15 -4.59 -9.52
C ASN A 97 14.09 -4.00 -10.45
N LEU A 98 14.43 -2.88 -11.08
CA LEU A 98 13.54 -2.18 -12.00
C LEU A 98 13.14 -2.98 -13.24
N LYS A 99 14.00 -3.88 -13.71
CA LYS A 99 13.67 -4.76 -14.86
C LYS A 99 12.53 -5.72 -14.50
N THR A 100 12.58 -6.31 -13.31
CA THR A 100 11.52 -7.18 -12.83
C THR A 100 10.23 -6.39 -12.61
N LEU A 101 10.32 -5.18 -12.06
CA LEU A 101 9.17 -4.30 -11.87
C LEU A 101 8.54 -3.93 -13.22
N GLU A 102 9.34 -3.51 -14.20
CA GLU A 102 8.88 -3.19 -15.55
C GLU A 102 8.14 -4.37 -16.20
N LYS A 103 8.70 -5.60 -16.07
CA LYS A 103 8.05 -6.81 -16.58
C LYS A 103 6.66 -7.00 -15.97
N ARG A 104 6.53 -6.87 -14.65
CA ARG A 104 5.25 -6.99 -13.94
C ARG A 104 4.23 -5.92 -14.38
N LEU A 105 4.69 -4.70 -14.65
CA LEU A 105 3.84 -3.62 -15.16
C LEU A 105 3.35 -3.89 -16.59
N LYS A 106 4.19 -4.48 -17.44
CA LYS A 106 3.82 -4.96 -18.79
C LYS A 106 2.79 -6.08 -18.71
N GLU A 107 2.94 -7.04 -17.82
CA GLU A 107 1.98 -8.12 -17.58
C GLU A 107 0.61 -7.60 -17.15
N ARG A 108 0.56 -6.46 -16.45
CA ARG A 108 -0.68 -5.72 -16.12
C ARG A 108 -1.26 -4.94 -17.29
N LYS A 109 -0.68 -5.05 -18.49
CA LYS A 109 -1.11 -4.36 -19.71
C LYS A 109 -1.12 -2.82 -19.59
N TYR A 110 -0.23 -2.27 -18.77
CA TYR A 110 -0.04 -0.83 -18.69
C TYR A 110 0.62 -0.33 -19.98
N ASN A 111 0.21 0.86 -20.45
CA ASN A 111 0.87 1.49 -21.57
C ASN A 111 2.27 2.02 -21.20
N LYS A 112 3.08 2.34 -22.20
CA LYS A 112 4.48 2.80 -22.01
C LYS A 112 4.58 4.02 -21.08
N ALA A 113 3.68 5.00 -21.22
CA ALA A 113 3.69 6.20 -20.39
C ALA A 113 3.42 5.86 -18.92
N LYS A 114 2.43 5.02 -18.63
CA LYS A 114 2.11 4.58 -17.27
C LYS A 114 3.22 3.72 -16.66
N ILE A 115 3.86 2.87 -17.47
CA ILE A 115 5.03 2.09 -17.02
C ILE A 115 6.16 3.03 -16.63
N ARG A 116 6.48 4.02 -17.47
CA ARG A 116 7.53 5.00 -17.19
C ARG A 116 7.24 5.80 -15.93
N GLU A 117 6.03 6.32 -15.78
CA GLU A 117 5.60 7.05 -14.58
C GLU A 117 5.81 6.21 -13.30
N ASN A 118 5.45 4.94 -13.32
CA ASN A 118 5.59 4.05 -12.16
C ASN A 118 7.05 3.68 -11.87
N LEU A 119 7.88 3.50 -12.90
CA LEU A 119 9.32 3.27 -12.72
C LEU A 119 10.02 4.51 -12.15
N ASP A 120 9.69 5.71 -12.63
CA ASP A 120 10.22 6.96 -12.12
C ASP A 120 9.80 7.16 -10.65
N ALA A 121 8.55 6.90 -10.31
CA ALA A 121 8.07 6.94 -8.93
C ALA A 121 8.83 5.98 -8.00
N GLU A 122 9.20 4.80 -8.49
CA GLU A 122 10.01 3.84 -7.74
C GLU A 122 11.46 4.28 -7.60
N ILE A 123 12.07 4.80 -8.67
CA ILE A 123 13.44 5.34 -8.65
C ILE A 123 13.56 6.47 -7.62
N PHE A 124 12.61 7.38 -7.60
CA PHE A 124 12.56 8.50 -6.65
C PHE A 124 11.98 8.13 -5.29
N GLN A 125 11.56 6.88 -5.09
CA GLN A 125 10.97 6.38 -3.85
C GLN A 125 9.82 7.27 -3.34
N VAL A 126 8.95 7.71 -4.24
CA VAL A 126 7.88 8.67 -3.95
C VAL A 126 7.02 8.25 -2.76
N CYS A 127 6.51 7.00 -2.75
CA CYS A 127 5.68 6.51 -1.63
C CYS A 127 6.42 6.53 -0.28
N LEU A 128 7.72 6.23 -0.28
CA LEU A 128 8.53 6.26 0.95
C LEU A 128 8.76 7.68 1.45
N MET A 129 9.07 8.59 0.54
CA MET A 129 9.29 9.99 0.88
C MET A 129 8.01 10.61 1.43
N GLU A 130 6.89 10.45 0.74
CA GLU A 130 5.57 10.94 1.18
C GLU A 130 5.14 10.34 2.53
N ALA A 131 5.36 9.03 2.75
CA ALA A 131 5.07 8.39 4.03
C ALA A 131 5.87 8.99 5.19
N LYS A 132 7.15 9.31 4.96
CA LYS A 132 8.01 9.96 5.95
C LYS A 132 7.60 11.42 6.19
N GLU A 133 7.30 12.17 5.13
CA GLU A 133 6.84 13.57 5.23
C GLU A 133 5.52 13.67 5.99
N ASN A 134 4.62 12.70 5.82
CA ASN A 134 3.38 12.57 6.61
C ASN A 134 3.63 12.14 8.07
N GLY A 135 4.87 11.89 8.46
CA GLY A 135 5.29 11.59 9.83
C GLY A 135 4.89 10.20 10.32
N HIS A 136 4.63 9.25 9.43
CA HIS A 136 4.31 7.87 9.82
C HIS A 136 5.49 7.15 10.46
N LYS A 137 5.20 6.16 11.31
CA LYS A 137 6.16 5.12 11.67
C LYS A 137 6.31 4.21 10.46
N VAL A 138 7.44 4.30 9.76
CA VAL A 138 7.67 3.60 8.48
C VAL A 138 8.67 2.47 8.65
N ILE A 139 8.34 1.30 8.08
CA ILE A 139 9.30 0.23 7.78
C ILE A 139 9.28 -0.04 6.28
N THR A 140 10.41 -0.45 5.72
CA THR A 140 10.55 -0.71 4.28
C THR A 140 11.02 -2.14 4.03
N PHE A 141 10.48 -2.75 2.98
CA PHE A 141 10.96 -4.02 2.46
C PHE A 141 11.21 -3.90 0.96
N ASP A 142 12.43 -4.24 0.55
CA ASP A 142 12.77 -4.38 -0.85
C ASP A 142 12.36 -5.78 -1.32
N THR A 143 11.30 -5.86 -2.11
CA THR A 143 10.74 -7.11 -2.60
C THR A 143 11.60 -7.81 -3.67
N SER A 144 12.68 -7.17 -4.13
CA SER A 144 13.71 -7.79 -4.96
C SER A 144 14.68 -8.63 -4.15
N LYS A 145 14.71 -8.47 -2.84
CA LYS A 145 15.57 -9.23 -1.92
C LYS A 145 14.78 -10.35 -1.27
N ARG A 146 15.44 -11.47 -1.07
CA ARG A 146 14.84 -12.61 -0.36
C ARG A 146 14.75 -12.32 1.13
N MET A 147 13.59 -12.54 1.70
CA MET A 147 13.33 -12.52 3.14
C MET A 147 12.36 -13.66 3.47
N THR A 148 12.58 -14.36 4.56
CA THR A 148 11.66 -15.41 5.01
C THR A 148 10.39 -14.77 5.59
N GLN A 149 9.27 -15.49 5.51
CA GLN A 149 8.02 -15.03 6.13
C GLN A 149 8.17 -14.83 7.64
N LYS A 150 9.00 -15.65 8.30
CA LYS A 150 9.27 -15.56 9.73
C LYS A 150 9.97 -14.25 10.08
N GLU A 151 11.04 -13.91 9.39
CA GLU A 151 11.79 -12.65 9.58
C GLU A 151 10.88 -11.43 9.35
N LEU A 152 10.13 -11.44 8.26
CA LEU A 152 9.19 -10.38 7.91
C LEU A 152 8.15 -10.18 9.01
N LEU A 153 7.53 -11.24 9.49
CA LEU A 153 6.54 -11.17 10.58
C LEU A 153 7.15 -10.69 11.90
N GLN A 154 8.37 -11.13 12.24
CA GLN A 154 9.08 -10.66 13.44
C GLN A 154 9.32 -9.15 13.39
N ILE A 155 9.77 -8.62 12.24
CA ILE A 155 10.00 -7.19 12.08
C ILE A 155 8.68 -6.42 12.21
N ILE A 156 7.62 -6.89 11.57
CA ILE A 156 6.31 -6.21 11.59
C ILE A 156 5.72 -6.21 13.01
N THR A 157 5.68 -7.36 13.66
CA THR A 157 5.09 -7.47 15.01
C THR A 157 5.86 -6.68 16.06
N LYS A 158 7.18 -6.62 15.96
CA LYS A 158 8.03 -5.79 16.85
C LYS A 158 7.72 -4.29 16.68
N ASN A 159 7.28 -3.87 15.51
CA ASN A 159 7.02 -2.47 15.20
C ASN A 159 5.54 -2.06 15.32
N LEU A 160 4.63 -3.00 15.49
CA LEU A 160 3.20 -2.78 15.64
C LEU A 160 2.84 -2.50 17.11
#